data_ec86250cfafc6b5f5aaf43f32bfc7af1
#
_entry.id   ec86250cfafc6b5f5aaf43f32bfc7af1
#
_cell.length_a   1.000
_cell.length_b   1.000
_cell.length_c   1.000
_cell.angle_alpha   90.00
_cell.angle_beta   90.00
_cell.angle_gamma   90.00
#
_symmetry.space_group_name_H-M   'P 1'
#
loop_
_entity.id
_entity.type
_entity.pdbx_description
1 polymer ?
#
loop_
_entity_poly.entity_id
_entity_poly.type
_entity_poly.pdbx_seq_one_letter_code
_entity_poly.pdbx_strand_id
1 'polypeptide(L)'
;MRADDPSSPSLQTLLTSRLGRWAIRSTQIIVVVVLTAGAVYALVQVQLVVIPVLVALILASALAPLVGWLRTRGLPVILATWITLLAGALILGGIVTLIVFAVRNQWGALVVAAGDGLDELQGLLVEGPIALDSEQFNAVRDAIVGFVTSAQFGTGALAGVSAAVELVTGALLVLVILFFFLKDGGQIWDFFLRFLHGESLERAHRIGDVTPTVLGQYVRGTAIIALFDAVLIGVGLAILQVPLALPLAVIVFLTAFIPLIGATIAGILAALVALVANGPLVALIVVAIVIVVNQIEGDLLNPVVMAGALKLHPLVILVALTVGTILGGIAGAVLAVPLVAVGWAMIKVWDRPDQSITQRAKFSIRHRPQPAKPA
;
A
#
# COMPACT_ATOMS: atom_id res chain seq x y z
N MET A 1 -72.22 -14.37 -5.57
CA MET A 1 -71.74 -14.64 -4.21
C MET A 1 -70.61 -15.58 -4.34
N ARG A 2 -69.37 -15.05 -4.49
CA ARG A 2 -68.08 -15.83 -4.52
C ARG A 2 -67.64 -15.96 -3.08
N ALA A 3 -67.62 -17.15 -2.57
CA ALA A 3 -67.06 -17.46 -1.27
C ALA A 3 -65.58 -17.18 -1.33
N ASP A 4 -65.09 -16.28 -0.48
CA ASP A 4 -63.66 -16.08 -0.20
C ASP A 4 -63.16 -17.39 0.44
N ASP A 5 -62.24 -18.05 -0.25
CA ASP A 5 -61.53 -19.23 0.23
C ASP A 5 -60.57 -18.82 1.36
N PRO A 6 -60.80 -19.24 2.61
CA PRO A 6 -60.00 -18.79 3.75
C PRO A 6 -58.62 -19.46 3.86
N SER A 7 -58.17 -20.19 2.84
CA SER A 7 -56.97 -21.02 2.92
C SER A 7 -55.71 -20.40 2.29
N SER A 8 -55.77 -19.24 1.67
CA SER A 8 -54.57 -18.58 1.15
C SER A 8 -53.96 -17.61 2.18
N PRO A 9 -52.80 -17.90 2.73
CA PRO A 9 -52.14 -16.97 3.67
C PRO A 9 -51.88 -15.64 2.98
N SER A 10 -52.31 -14.54 3.58
CA SER A 10 -52.06 -13.20 3.03
C SER A 10 -50.57 -12.96 2.85
N LEU A 11 -50.16 -12.21 1.81
CA LEU A 11 -48.77 -11.85 1.56
C LEU A 11 -48.08 -11.26 2.80
N GLN A 12 -48.82 -10.52 3.64
CA GLN A 12 -48.33 -9.97 4.90
C GLN A 12 -47.97 -11.06 5.93
N THR A 13 -48.80 -12.11 6.04
CA THR A 13 -48.49 -13.24 6.96
C THR A 13 -47.35 -14.10 6.46
N LEU A 14 -47.16 -14.24 5.16
CA LEU A 14 -46.00 -14.92 4.58
C LEU A 14 -44.71 -14.14 4.81
N LEU A 15 -44.73 -12.82 4.63
CA LEU A 15 -43.54 -11.95 4.82
C LEU A 15 -43.16 -11.79 6.30
N THR A 16 -44.09 -11.84 7.24
CA THR A 16 -43.81 -11.75 8.68
C THR A 16 -43.44 -13.08 9.33
N SER A 17 -43.64 -14.20 8.62
CA SER A 17 -43.20 -15.53 9.05
C SER A 17 -41.67 -15.60 9.23
N ARG A 18 -41.19 -16.57 10.01
CA ARG A 18 -39.70 -16.79 10.15
C ARG A 18 -39.04 -17.00 8.79
N LEU A 19 -39.64 -17.79 7.92
CA LEU A 19 -39.17 -18.04 6.56
C LEU A 19 -39.19 -16.77 5.70
N GLY A 20 -40.27 -15.98 5.75
CA GLY A 20 -40.35 -14.71 5.01
C GLY A 20 -39.25 -13.71 5.40
N ARG A 21 -38.99 -13.58 6.68
CA ARG A 21 -37.90 -12.72 7.17
C ARG A 21 -36.50 -13.20 6.70
N TRP A 22 -36.26 -14.50 6.69
CA TRP A 22 -35.03 -15.05 6.12
C TRP A 22 -34.95 -14.82 4.62
N ALA A 23 -36.03 -15.03 3.87
CA ALA A 23 -36.10 -14.76 2.44
C ALA A 23 -35.82 -13.29 2.10
N ILE A 24 -36.41 -12.35 2.84
CA ILE A 24 -36.18 -10.90 2.66
C ILE A 24 -34.71 -10.57 2.94
N ARG A 25 -34.13 -11.07 4.05
CA ARG A 25 -32.72 -10.83 4.39
C ARG A 25 -31.78 -11.44 3.34
N SER A 26 -32.04 -12.65 2.88
CA SER A 26 -31.26 -13.29 1.81
C SER A 26 -31.33 -12.50 0.52
N THR A 27 -32.52 -12.02 0.12
CA THR A 27 -32.67 -11.16 -1.05
C THR A 27 -31.90 -9.84 -0.89
N GLN A 28 -31.97 -9.20 0.27
CA GLN A 28 -31.21 -7.98 0.54
C GLN A 28 -29.69 -8.24 0.44
N ILE A 29 -29.20 -9.34 1.00
CA ILE A 29 -27.80 -9.73 0.91
C ILE A 29 -27.39 -9.97 -0.55
N ILE A 30 -28.20 -10.72 -1.31
CA ILE A 30 -27.94 -10.97 -2.73
C ILE A 30 -27.89 -9.66 -3.52
N VAL A 31 -28.85 -8.75 -3.32
CA VAL A 31 -28.87 -7.45 -3.99
C VAL A 31 -27.60 -6.64 -3.65
N VAL A 32 -27.22 -6.59 -2.37
CA VAL A 32 -25.99 -5.91 -1.95
C VAL A 32 -24.75 -6.53 -2.59
N VAL A 33 -24.66 -7.87 -2.61
CA VAL A 33 -23.54 -8.59 -3.24
C VAL A 33 -23.49 -8.32 -4.74
N VAL A 34 -24.63 -8.37 -5.46
CA VAL A 34 -24.68 -8.10 -6.90
C VAL A 34 -24.30 -6.65 -7.20
N LEU A 35 -24.81 -5.68 -6.43
CA LEU A 35 -24.45 -4.27 -6.59
C LEU A 35 -22.96 -4.04 -6.31
N THR A 36 -22.42 -4.67 -5.26
CA THR A 36 -21.01 -4.58 -4.93
C THR A 36 -20.14 -5.20 -6.03
N ALA A 37 -20.51 -6.39 -6.52
CA ALA A 37 -19.80 -7.05 -7.61
C ALA A 37 -19.84 -6.20 -8.90
N GLY A 38 -21.00 -5.62 -9.23
CA GLY A 38 -21.16 -4.71 -10.36
C GLY A 38 -20.31 -3.45 -10.22
N ALA A 39 -20.25 -2.85 -9.02
CA ALA A 39 -19.41 -1.69 -8.74
C ALA A 39 -17.91 -2.03 -8.87
N VAL A 40 -17.48 -3.17 -8.31
CA VAL A 40 -16.09 -3.66 -8.45
C VAL A 40 -15.76 -3.90 -9.91
N TYR A 41 -16.64 -4.56 -10.66
CA TYR A 41 -16.46 -4.79 -12.10
C TYR A 41 -16.30 -3.46 -12.87
N ALA A 42 -17.17 -2.48 -12.61
CA ALA A 42 -17.07 -1.17 -13.23
C ALA A 42 -15.74 -0.46 -12.88
N LEU A 43 -15.29 -0.54 -11.61
CA LEU A 43 -14.02 0.04 -11.17
C LEU A 43 -12.82 -0.62 -11.87
N VAL A 44 -12.86 -1.94 -12.09
CA VAL A 44 -11.81 -2.68 -12.81
C VAL A 44 -11.76 -2.25 -14.28
N GLN A 45 -12.91 -1.99 -14.93
CA GLN A 45 -12.91 -1.51 -16.32
C GLN A 45 -12.27 -0.13 -16.49
N VAL A 46 -12.31 0.71 -15.46
CA VAL A 46 -11.70 2.05 -15.46
C VAL A 46 -10.45 2.13 -14.59
N GLN A 47 -9.78 1.00 -14.35
CA GLN A 47 -8.61 0.91 -13.47
C GLN A 47 -7.48 1.89 -13.85
N LEU A 48 -7.32 2.21 -15.15
CA LEU A 48 -6.35 3.20 -15.64
C LEU A 48 -6.57 4.61 -15.06
N VAL A 49 -7.77 4.92 -14.58
CA VAL A 49 -8.08 6.18 -13.90
C VAL A 49 -8.14 5.96 -12.39
N VAL A 50 -8.74 4.86 -11.95
CA VAL A 50 -8.96 4.58 -10.52
C VAL A 50 -7.64 4.43 -9.77
N ILE A 51 -6.67 3.67 -10.33
CA ILE A 51 -5.37 3.48 -9.69
C ILE A 51 -4.62 4.81 -9.51
N PRO A 52 -4.45 5.66 -10.54
CA PRO A 52 -3.86 6.99 -10.37
C PRO A 52 -4.58 7.88 -9.36
N VAL A 53 -5.91 7.85 -9.31
CA VAL A 53 -6.69 8.62 -8.33
C VAL A 53 -6.40 8.16 -6.91
N LEU A 54 -6.40 6.84 -6.66
CA LEU A 54 -6.10 6.28 -5.35
C LEU A 54 -4.65 6.54 -4.92
N VAL A 55 -3.70 6.37 -5.83
CA VAL A 55 -2.28 6.69 -5.57
C VAL A 55 -2.13 8.17 -5.24
N ALA A 56 -2.76 9.06 -6.03
CA ALA A 56 -2.71 10.50 -5.78
C ALA A 56 -3.35 10.87 -4.44
N LEU A 57 -4.47 10.24 -4.05
CA LEU A 57 -5.11 10.46 -2.76
C LEU A 57 -4.20 10.05 -1.58
N ILE A 58 -3.56 8.90 -1.71
CA ILE A 58 -2.62 8.39 -0.72
C ILE A 58 -1.41 9.32 -0.59
N LEU A 59 -0.80 9.70 -1.71
CA LEU A 59 0.34 10.63 -1.73
C LEU A 59 -0.05 12.02 -1.24
N ALA A 60 -1.23 12.54 -1.62
CA ALA A 60 -1.74 13.81 -1.10
C ALA A 60 -1.88 13.77 0.42
N SER A 61 -2.42 12.68 0.96
CA SER A 61 -2.58 12.50 2.40
C SER A 61 -1.22 12.44 3.15
N ALA A 62 -0.22 11.83 2.52
CA ALA A 62 1.14 11.78 3.08
C ALA A 62 1.85 13.14 3.03
N LEU A 63 1.67 13.89 1.94
CA LEU A 63 2.34 15.17 1.67
C LEU A 63 1.59 16.40 2.22
N ALA A 64 0.30 16.25 2.59
CA ALA A 64 -0.51 17.36 3.13
C ALA A 64 0.15 18.12 4.31
N PRO A 65 0.83 17.46 5.29
CA PRO A 65 1.51 18.19 6.36
C PRO A 65 2.65 19.07 5.86
N LEU A 66 3.36 18.68 4.80
CA LEU A 66 4.43 19.47 4.21
C LEU A 66 3.87 20.73 3.55
N VAL A 67 2.79 20.60 2.79
CA VAL A 67 2.07 21.75 2.22
C VAL A 67 1.54 22.65 3.34
N GLY A 68 0.94 22.07 4.40
CA GLY A 68 0.48 22.80 5.58
C GLY A 68 1.62 23.57 6.25
N TRP A 69 2.77 22.95 6.46
CA TRP A 69 3.94 23.60 7.05
C TRP A 69 4.49 24.75 6.19
N LEU A 70 4.54 24.57 4.85
CA LEU A 70 4.94 25.66 3.94
C LEU A 70 3.96 26.85 4.00
N ARG A 71 2.67 26.58 4.12
CA ARG A 71 1.63 27.60 4.30
C ARG A 71 1.78 28.37 5.60
N THR A 72 2.13 27.71 6.70
CA THR A 72 2.39 28.42 7.99
C THR A 72 3.62 29.33 7.91
N ARG A 73 4.51 29.11 6.90
CA ARG A 73 5.63 30.00 6.59
C ARG A 73 5.25 31.18 5.66
N GLY A 74 3.95 31.38 5.38
CA GLY A 74 3.45 32.51 4.57
C GLY A 74 3.38 32.24 3.06
N LEU A 75 3.65 31.02 2.60
CA LEU A 75 3.57 30.69 1.17
C LEU A 75 2.10 30.52 0.72
N PRO A 76 1.70 31.05 -0.44
CA PRO A 76 0.38 30.79 -1.00
C PRO A 76 0.23 29.29 -1.34
N VAL A 77 -1.00 28.77 -1.26
CA VAL A 77 -1.31 27.33 -1.44
C VAL A 77 -0.73 26.78 -2.75
N ILE A 78 -0.85 27.52 -3.84
CA ILE A 78 -0.35 27.11 -5.17
C ILE A 78 1.17 26.91 -5.12
N LEU A 79 1.89 27.88 -4.56
CA LEU A 79 3.37 27.81 -4.50
C LEU A 79 3.83 26.69 -3.54
N ALA A 80 3.18 26.54 -2.39
CA ALA A 80 3.46 25.44 -1.45
C ALA A 80 3.23 24.08 -2.11
N THR A 81 2.18 23.93 -2.90
CA THR A 81 1.88 22.69 -3.64
C THR A 81 2.95 22.42 -4.70
N TRP A 82 3.32 23.42 -5.51
CA TRP A 82 4.37 23.25 -6.53
C TRP A 82 5.72 22.90 -5.92
N ILE A 83 6.13 23.57 -4.84
CA ILE A 83 7.38 23.25 -4.15
C ILE A 83 7.36 21.81 -3.64
N THR A 84 6.26 21.37 -3.04
CA THR A 84 6.12 19.99 -2.55
C THR A 84 6.20 18.96 -3.67
N LEU A 85 5.52 19.21 -4.80
CA LEU A 85 5.57 18.33 -5.97
C LEU A 85 6.94 18.27 -6.62
N LEU A 86 7.58 19.43 -6.83
CA LEU A 86 8.92 19.51 -7.41
C LEU A 86 9.94 18.83 -6.49
N ALA A 87 9.87 19.04 -5.18
CA ALA A 87 10.75 18.35 -4.23
C ALA A 87 10.56 16.83 -4.29
N GLY A 88 9.31 16.35 -4.32
CA GLY A 88 9.01 14.93 -4.49
C GLY A 88 9.52 14.36 -5.81
N ALA A 89 9.32 15.06 -6.90
CA ALA A 89 9.79 14.66 -8.23
C ALA A 89 11.34 14.64 -8.31
N LEU A 90 12.01 15.62 -7.70
CA LEU A 90 13.48 15.66 -7.63
C LEU A 90 14.05 14.52 -6.79
N ILE A 91 13.43 14.22 -5.65
CA ILE A 91 13.84 13.10 -4.80
C ILE A 91 13.67 11.78 -5.57
N LEU A 92 12.48 11.56 -6.14
CA LEU A 92 12.20 10.32 -6.88
C LEU A 92 13.08 10.18 -8.13
N GLY A 93 13.23 11.26 -8.90
CA GLY A 93 14.11 11.30 -10.07
C GLY A 93 15.58 11.09 -9.70
N GLY A 94 16.03 11.69 -8.59
CA GLY A 94 17.36 11.48 -8.04
C GLY A 94 17.62 10.01 -7.65
N ILE A 95 16.65 9.38 -6.98
CA ILE A 95 16.73 7.96 -6.61
C ILE A 95 16.83 7.08 -7.87
N VAL A 96 15.95 7.29 -8.86
CA VAL A 96 15.97 6.52 -10.12
C VAL A 96 17.30 6.71 -10.86
N THR A 97 17.76 7.94 -10.97
CA THR A 97 19.05 8.25 -11.63
C THR A 97 20.22 7.56 -10.92
N LEU A 98 20.23 7.59 -9.59
CA LEU A 98 21.24 6.95 -8.77
C LEU A 98 21.25 5.43 -8.97
N ILE A 99 20.07 4.78 -9.00
CA ILE A 99 19.95 3.34 -9.29
C ILE A 99 20.51 3.02 -10.67
N VAL A 100 20.04 3.73 -11.70
CA VAL A 100 20.47 3.50 -13.09
C VAL A 100 21.99 3.68 -13.22
N PHE A 101 22.55 4.72 -12.61
CA PHE A 101 23.99 4.99 -12.64
C PHE A 101 24.79 3.90 -11.90
N ALA A 102 24.37 3.51 -10.70
CA ALA A 102 25.03 2.48 -9.91
C ALA A 102 24.96 1.10 -10.60
N VAL A 103 23.81 0.73 -11.14
CA VAL A 103 23.66 -0.53 -11.90
C VAL A 103 24.58 -0.53 -13.14
N ARG A 104 24.54 0.55 -13.94
CA ARG A 104 25.40 0.64 -15.14
C ARG A 104 26.88 0.53 -14.83
N ASN A 105 27.33 1.18 -13.75
CA ASN A 105 28.76 1.17 -13.40
C ASN A 105 29.22 -0.17 -12.82
N GLN A 106 28.37 -0.93 -12.16
CA GLN A 106 28.71 -2.18 -11.49
C GLN A 106 28.30 -3.42 -12.29
N TRP A 107 27.53 -3.24 -13.40
CA TRP A 107 27.00 -4.35 -14.17
C TRP A 107 28.06 -5.31 -14.71
N GLY A 108 29.15 -4.78 -15.29
CA GLY A 108 30.26 -5.58 -15.77
C GLY A 108 30.95 -6.41 -14.69
N ALA A 109 31.19 -5.80 -13.53
CA ALA A 109 31.76 -6.48 -12.38
C ALA A 109 30.81 -7.56 -11.82
N LEU A 110 29.50 -7.28 -11.80
CA LEU A 110 28.50 -8.25 -11.34
C LEU A 110 28.40 -9.47 -12.27
N VAL A 111 28.46 -9.27 -13.60
CA VAL A 111 28.43 -10.37 -14.56
C VAL A 111 29.65 -11.28 -14.41
N VAL A 112 30.83 -10.68 -14.22
CA VAL A 112 32.08 -11.45 -13.99
C VAL A 112 31.97 -12.21 -12.66
N ALA A 113 31.64 -11.53 -11.57
CA ALA A 113 31.48 -12.14 -10.26
C ALA A 113 30.39 -13.25 -10.25
N ALA A 114 29.35 -13.11 -11.06
CA ALA A 114 28.34 -14.16 -11.23
C ALA A 114 28.92 -15.43 -11.85
N GLY A 115 29.80 -15.29 -12.84
CA GLY A 115 30.54 -16.41 -13.41
C GLY A 115 31.42 -17.12 -12.39
N ASP A 116 32.26 -16.34 -11.73
CA ASP A 116 33.22 -16.84 -10.73
C ASP A 116 32.50 -17.49 -9.52
N GLY A 117 31.42 -16.89 -9.02
CA GLY A 117 30.63 -17.43 -7.91
C GLY A 117 29.87 -18.71 -8.27
N LEU A 118 29.42 -18.86 -9.51
CA LEU A 118 28.81 -20.10 -9.99
C LEU A 118 29.84 -21.22 -10.11
N ASP A 119 31.08 -20.91 -10.53
CA ASP A 119 32.19 -21.88 -10.63
C ASP A 119 32.64 -22.32 -9.23
N GLU A 120 32.67 -21.42 -8.23
CA GLU A 120 32.95 -21.73 -6.82
C GLU A 120 31.84 -22.63 -6.20
N LEU A 121 30.58 -22.31 -6.47
CA LEU A 121 29.44 -23.15 -6.05
C LEU A 121 29.51 -24.54 -6.66
N GLN A 122 29.88 -24.67 -7.93
CA GLN A 122 30.09 -25.95 -8.58
C GLN A 122 31.17 -26.77 -7.88
N GLY A 123 32.29 -26.14 -7.51
CA GLY A 123 33.36 -26.78 -6.74
C GLY A 123 32.87 -27.29 -5.37
N LEU A 124 32.13 -26.47 -4.63
CA LEU A 124 31.58 -26.84 -3.32
C LEU A 124 30.51 -27.96 -3.40
N LEU A 125 29.73 -28.02 -4.47
CA LEU A 125 28.68 -29.02 -4.66
C LEU A 125 29.21 -30.34 -5.21
N VAL A 126 30.29 -30.32 -5.98
CA VAL A 126 30.95 -31.52 -6.51
C VAL A 126 31.85 -32.18 -5.45
N GLU A 127 32.56 -31.37 -4.64
CA GLU A 127 33.48 -31.84 -3.60
C GLU A 127 32.83 -31.90 -2.19
N GLY A 128 31.60 -31.37 -2.03
CA GLY A 128 30.89 -31.23 -0.75
C GLY A 128 30.02 -32.42 -0.36
N PRO A 129 29.49 -32.43 0.88
CA PRO A 129 28.66 -33.53 1.39
C PRO A 129 27.25 -33.61 0.77
N ILE A 130 26.88 -32.67 -0.08
CA ILE A 130 25.58 -32.63 -0.80
C ILE A 130 25.88 -32.76 -2.29
N ALA A 131 25.95 -33.99 -2.78
CA ALA A 131 26.10 -34.25 -4.21
C ALA A 131 24.80 -33.91 -4.96
N LEU A 132 24.72 -32.71 -5.51
CA LEU A 132 23.71 -32.37 -6.51
C LEU A 132 24.15 -32.91 -7.87
N ASP A 133 23.17 -33.40 -8.64
CA ASP A 133 23.41 -33.88 -10.00
C ASP A 133 23.96 -32.72 -10.87
N SER A 134 25.10 -32.95 -11.50
CA SER A 134 25.76 -31.95 -12.35
C SER A 134 24.85 -31.46 -13.50
N GLU A 135 23.87 -32.23 -13.89
CA GLU A 135 22.90 -31.86 -14.92
C GLU A 135 21.89 -30.80 -14.41
N GLN A 136 21.43 -30.95 -13.18
CA GLN A 136 20.54 -29.97 -12.52
C GLN A 136 21.27 -28.64 -12.23
N PHE A 137 22.55 -28.71 -11.81
CA PHE A 137 23.35 -27.52 -11.60
C PHE A 137 23.59 -26.75 -12.92
N ASN A 138 23.95 -27.43 -14.00
CA ASN A 138 24.14 -26.79 -15.29
C ASN A 138 22.83 -26.17 -15.82
N ALA A 139 21.68 -26.81 -15.62
CA ALA A 139 20.39 -26.24 -15.99
C ALA A 139 20.07 -24.94 -15.22
N VAL A 140 20.39 -24.87 -13.92
CA VAL A 140 20.23 -23.65 -13.10
C VAL A 140 21.24 -22.58 -13.54
N ARG A 141 22.50 -22.96 -13.79
CA ARG A 141 23.53 -22.06 -14.31
C ARG A 141 23.11 -21.46 -15.65
N ASP A 142 22.70 -22.28 -16.60
CA ASP A 142 22.27 -21.83 -17.91
C ASP A 142 21.01 -20.95 -17.84
N ALA A 143 20.12 -21.22 -16.90
CA ALA A 143 18.96 -20.37 -16.64
C ALA A 143 19.38 -19.01 -16.07
N ILE A 144 20.33 -18.96 -15.12
CA ILE A 144 20.83 -17.71 -14.52
C ILE A 144 21.65 -16.92 -15.55
N VAL A 145 22.60 -17.56 -16.21
CA VAL A 145 23.43 -16.92 -17.25
C VAL A 145 22.55 -16.50 -18.44
N GLY A 146 21.64 -17.36 -18.86
CA GLY A 146 20.67 -17.05 -19.91
C GLY A 146 19.76 -15.89 -19.56
N PHE A 147 19.32 -15.77 -18.32
CA PHE A 147 18.53 -14.63 -17.86
C PHE A 147 19.37 -13.33 -17.84
N VAL A 148 20.57 -13.39 -17.34
CA VAL A 148 21.49 -12.23 -17.24
C VAL A 148 22.01 -11.77 -18.60
N THR A 149 22.30 -12.72 -19.51
CA THR A 149 22.82 -12.43 -20.85
C THR A 149 21.74 -12.34 -21.93
N SER A 150 20.49 -12.66 -21.60
CA SER A 150 19.41 -12.70 -22.59
C SER A 150 19.20 -11.36 -23.26
N ALA A 151 19.09 -11.40 -24.59
CA ALA A 151 18.61 -10.27 -25.39
C ALA A 151 17.22 -9.75 -24.93
N GLN A 152 16.50 -10.48 -24.10
CA GLN A 152 15.29 -10.02 -23.39
C GLN A 152 15.59 -8.87 -22.42
N PHE A 153 16.81 -8.80 -21.85
CA PHE A 153 17.28 -7.58 -21.19
C PHE A 153 17.55 -6.45 -22.19
N GLY A 154 18.01 -6.78 -23.42
CA GLY A 154 18.27 -5.81 -24.49
C GLY A 154 17.01 -5.45 -25.32
N THR A 155 16.11 -6.41 -25.59
CA THR A 155 14.80 -6.16 -26.23
C THR A 155 13.77 -5.66 -25.25
N GLY A 156 14.00 -5.80 -23.94
CA GLY A 156 13.33 -5.03 -22.89
C GLY A 156 13.42 -3.53 -23.11
N ALA A 157 14.40 -3.05 -23.90
CA ALA A 157 14.46 -1.63 -24.29
C ALA A 157 13.32 -1.21 -25.22
N LEU A 158 12.86 -2.06 -26.16
CA LEU A 158 11.70 -1.74 -27.03
C LEU A 158 10.35 -2.03 -26.37
N ALA A 159 10.23 -3.11 -25.61
CA ALA A 159 9.09 -3.30 -24.69
C ALA A 159 9.09 -2.26 -23.57
N GLY A 160 10.27 -1.75 -23.16
CA GLY A 160 10.45 -0.65 -22.24
C GLY A 160 9.95 0.69 -22.76
N VAL A 161 9.90 0.93 -24.08
CA VAL A 161 9.38 2.20 -24.63
C VAL A 161 7.85 2.28 -24.46
N SER A 162 7.10 1.22 -24.74
CA SER A 162 5.64 1.21 -24.48
C SER A 162 5.32 1.26 -23.00
N ALA A 163 6.03 0.47 -22.19
CA ALA A 163 5.91 0.53 -20.73
C ALA A 163 6.32 1.90 -20.16
N ALA A 164 7.34 2.56 -20.73
CA ALA A 164 7.74 3.91 -20.35
C ALA A 164 6.66 4.95 -20.72
N VAL A 165 6.01 4.83 -21.87
CA VAL A 165 4.90 5.72 -22.26
C VAL A 165 3.70 5.54 -21.32
N GLU A 166 3.34 4.31 -20.98
CA GLU A 166 2.27 4.03 -20.01
C GLU A 166 2.62 4.56 -18.61
N LEU A 167 3.87 4.35 -18.16
CA LEU A 167 4.39 4.87 -16.89
C LEU A 167 4.38 6.39 -16.86
N VAL A 168 4.84 7.05 -17.92
CA VAL A 168 4.86 8.51 -18.02
C VAL A 168 3.42 9.07 -18.05
N THR A 169 2.52 8.44 -18.81
CA THR A 169 1.12 8.86 -18.88
C THR A 169 0.44 8.67 -17.52
N GLY A 170 0.62 7.52 -16.87
CA GLY A 170 0.09 7.26 -15.53
C GLY A 170 0.68 8.21 -14.48
N ALA A 171 1.99 8.44 -14.52
CA ALA A 171 2.67 9.37 -13.60
C ALA A 171 2.20 10.83 -13.80
N LEU A 172 2.01 11.26 -15.05
CA LEU A 172 1.48 12.59 -15.35
C LEU A 172 0.05 12.74 -14.81
N LEU A 173 -0.79 11.72 -14.99
CA LEU A 173 -2.15 11.71 -14.45
C LEU A 173 -2.14 11.77 -12.92
N VAL A 174 -1.31 10.95 -12.26
CA VAL A 174 -1.10 10.99 -10.81
C VAL A 174 -0.67 12.38 -10.37
N LEU A 175 0.29 13.00 -11.06
CA LEU A 175 0.84 14.31 -10.71
C LEU A 175 -0.21 15.42 -10.81
N VAL A 176 -1.01 15.41 -11.87
CA VAL A 176 -2.10 16.39 -12.06
C VAL A 176 -3.16 16.22 -10.96
N ILE A 177 -3.61 14.97 -10.70
CA ILE A 177 -4.61 14.70 -9.66
C ILE A 177 -4.05 15.07 -8.28
N LEU A 178 -2.80 14.69 -7.99
CA LEU A 178 -2.10 15.01 -6.76
C LEU A 178 -2.03 16.52 -6.51
N PHE A 179 -1.73 17.31 -7.56
CA PHE A 179 -1.75 18.77 -7.48
C PHE A 179 -3.11 19.30 -7.03
N PHE A 180 -4.20 18.82 -7.64
CA PHE A 180 -5.54 19.26 -7.27
C PHE A 180 -5.95 18.78 -5.88
N PHE A 181 -5.61 17.57 -5.49
CA PHE A 181 -5.90 17.07 -4.15
C PHE A 181 -5.15 17.84 -3.05
N LEU A 182 -3.89 18.21 -3.28
CA LEU A 182 -3.13 19.04 -2.35
C LEU A 182 -3.62 20.49 -2.30
N LYS A 183 -4.06 21.02 -3.43
CA LYS A 183 -4.50 22.42 -3.55
C LYS A 183 -5.96 22.59 -3.08
N ASP A 184 -6.87 21.79 -3.61
CA ASP A 184 -8.31 22.00 -3.53
C ASP A 184 -9.06 20.80 -2.91
N GLY A 185 -8.38 19.87 -2.21
CA GLY A 185 -8.97 18.60 -1.73
C GLY A 185 -10.24 18.77 -0.91
N GLY A 186 -10.32 19.79 -0.05
CA GLY A 186 -11.54 20.11 0.69
C GLY A 186 -12.70 20.51 -0.22
N GLN A 187 -12.46 21.39 -1.18
CA GLN A 187 -13.50 21.85 -2.14
C GLN A 187 -13.98 20.73 -3.04
N ILE A 188 -13.08 19.82 -3.44
CA ILE A 188 -13.43 18.62 -4.22
C ILE A 188 -14.35 17.73 -3.38
N TRP A 189 -14.03 17.52 -2.11
CA TRP A 189 -14.87 16.72 -1.21
C TRP A 189 -16.23 17.35 -1.02
N ASP A 190 -16.30 18.65 -0.72
CA ASP A 190 -17.56 19.38 -0.55
C ASP A 190 -18.44 19.35 -1.80
N PHE A 191 -17.82 19.36 -2.99
CA PHE A 191 -18.55 19.23 -4.26
C PHE A 191 -19.29 17.88 -4.34
N PHE A 192 -18.69 16.79 -3.90
CA PHE A 192 -19.34 15.48 -3.87
C PHE A 192 -20.41 15.40 -2.78
N LEU A 193 -20.27 16.15 -1.70
CA LEU A 193 -21.21 16.15 -0.59
C LEU A 193 -22.45 17.03 -0.80
N ARG A 194 -22.48 17.88 -1.79
CA ARG A 194 -23.59 18.84 -2.06
C ARG A 194 -24.98 18.19 -2.19
N PHE A 195 -25.02 16.90 -2.48
CA PHE A 195 -26.28 16.14 -2.61
C PHE A 195 -26.77 15.54 -1.28
N LEU A 196 -25.93 15.57 -0.26
CA LEU A 196 -26.23 15.03 1.07
C LEU A 196 -26.74 16.14 1.99
N HIS A 197 -27.66 15.78 2.89
CA HIS A 197 -28.28 16.70 3.85
C HIS A 197 -28.37 16.05 5.22
N GLY A 198 -28.40 16.88 6.28
CA GLY A 198 -28.61 16.45 7.67
C GLY A 198 -27.51 15.50 8.16
N GLU A 199 -27.89 14.46 8.87
CA GLU A 199 -26.97 13.51 9.51
C GLU A 199 -26.03 12.81 8.53
N SER A 200 -26.49 12.52 7.30
CA SER A 200 -25.67 11.91 6.26
C SER A 200 -24.52 12.81 5.82
N LEU A 201 -24.76 14.13 5.74
CA LEU A 201 -23.74 15.12 5.43
C LEU A 201 -22.68 15.19 6.55
N GLU A 202 -23.10 15.22 7.81
CA GLU A 202 -22.16 15.22 8.94
C GLU A 202 -21.30 13.96 9.00
N ARG A 203 -21.90 12.79 8.73
CA ARG A 203 -21.17 11.53 8.64
C ARG A 203 -20.14 11.56 7.51
N ALA A 204 -20.51 12.09 6.34
CA ALA A 204 -19.63 12.20 5.20
C ALA A 204 -18.47 13.19 5.46
N HIS A 205 -18.68 14.31 6.15
CA HIS A 205 -17.61 15.19 6.57
C HIS A 205 -16.63 14.49 7.53
N ARG A 206 -17.14 13.75 8.52
CA ARG A 206 -16.25 12.95 9.40
C ARG A 206 -15.42 11.94 8.68
N ILE A 207 -15.97 11.28 7.65
CA ILE A 207 -15.23 10.36 6.78
C ILE A 207 -14.15 11.11 6.01
N GLY A 208 -14.49 12.30 5.47
CA GLY A 208 -13.55 13.17 4.77
C GLY A 208 -12.35 13.60 5.62
N ASP A 209 -12.56 13.84 6.92
CA ASP A 209 -11.50 14.22 7.85
C ASP A 209 -10.61 13.02 8.27
N VAL A 210 -11.23 11.86 8.48
CA VAL A 210 -10.53 10.65 8.94
C VAL A 210 -9.71 10.01 7.82
N THR A 211 -10.21 10.00 6.60
CA THR A 211 -9.56 9.32 5.45
C THR A 211 -8.14 9.83 5.18
N PRO A 212 -7.88 11.13 4.98
CA PRO A 212 -6.53 11.62 4.75
C PRO A 212 -5.62 11.42 5.97
N THR A 213 -6.18 11.48 7.16
CA THR A 213 -5.43 11.27 8.40
C THR A 213 -4.90 9.85 8.48
N VAL A 214 -5.76 8.84 8.25
CA VAL A 214 -5.39 7.42 8.27
C VAL A 214 -4.40 7.08 7.15
N LEU A 215 -4.69 7.53 5.92
CA LEU A 215 -3.79 7.32 4.79
C LEU A 215 -2.42 7.94 5.01
N GLY A 216 -2.40 9.19 5.46
CA GLY A 216 -1.15 9.90 5.71
C GLY A 216 -0.32 9.29 6.83
N GLN A 217 -0.95 8.82 7.91
CA GLN A 217 -0.27 8.10 9.00
C GLN A 217 0.31 6.77 8.51
N TYR A 218 -0.48 6.00 7.76
CA TYR A 218 -0.04 4.73 7.19
C TYR A 218 1.18 4.90 6.28
N VAL A 219 1.10 5.79 5.29
CA VAL A 219 2.20 5.97 4.33
C VAL A 219 3.47 6.49 4.99
N ARG A 220 3.35 7.47 5.88
CA ARG A 220 4.51 8.00 6.62
C ARG A 220 5.10 6.94 7.53
N GLY A 221 4.26 6.16 8.20
CA GLY A 221 4.72 5.05 9.03
C GLY A 221 5.47 4.02 8.19
N THR A 222 4.89 3.55 7.09
CA THR A 222 5.54 2.60 6.17
C THR A 222 6.83 3.19 5.58
N ALA A 223 6.87 4.47 5.22
CA ALA A 223 8.07 5.11 4.70
C ALA A 223 9.21 5.18 5.72
N ILE A 224 8.90 5.41 7.01
CA ILE A 224 9.89 5.39 8.09
C ILE A 224 10.46 3.99 8.28
N ILE A 225 9.60 2.97 8.30
CA ILE A 225 10.01 1.57 8.42
C ILE A 225 10.87 1.17 7.21
N ALA A 226 10.40 1.46 5.99
CA ALA A 226 11.11 1.19 4.75
C ALA A 226 12.51 1.85 4.72
N LEU A 227 12.61 3.09 5.20
CA LEU A 227 13.89 3.78 5.29
C LEU A 227 14.84 3.12 6.30
N PHE A 228 14.32 2.70 7.44
CA PHE A 228 15.10 1.99 8.45
C PHE A 228 15.64 0.67 7.89
N ASP A 229 14.80 -0.14 7.27
CA ASP A 229 15.20 -1.41 6.66
C ASP A 229 16.25 -1.20 5.55
N ALA A 230 16.00 -0.24 4.67
CA ALA A 230 16.93 0.09 3.59
C ALA A 230 18.30 0.56 4.10
N VAL A 231 18.31 1.36 5.16
CA VAL A 231 19.57 1.83 5.76
C VAL A 231 20.31 0.69 6.45
N LEU A 232 19.65 -0.12 7.28
CA LEU A 232 20.31 -1.19 8.02
C LEU A 232 20.82 -2.30 7.08
N ILE A 233 19.96 -2.76 6.17
CA ILE A 233 20.34 -3.78 5.19
C ILE A 233 21.41 -3.21 4.25
N GLY A 234 21.25 -1.99 3.75
CA GLY A 234 22.22 -1.34 2.87
C GLY A 234 23.60 -1.15 3.51
N VAL A 235 23.66 -0.75 4.78
CA VAL A 235 24.91 -0.65 5.55
C VAL A 235 25.52 -2.04 5.75
N GLY A 236 24.70 -3.05 6.09
CA GLY A 236 25.18 -4.43 6.20
C GLY A 236 25.81 -4.93 4.89
N LEU A 237 25.15 -4.72 3.76
CA LEU A 237 25.67 -5.06 2.43
C LEU A 237 26.97 -4.29 2.10
N ALA A 238 27.04 -3.01 2.43
CA ALA A 238 28.23 -2.19 2.21
C ALA A 238 29.44 -2.66 3.05
N ILE A 239 29.21 -3.00 4.32
CA ILE A 239 30.28 -3.54 5.22
C ILE A 239 30.80 -4.89 4.68
N LEU A 240 29.90 -5.73 4.18
CA LEU A 240 30.25 -7.02 3.57
C LEU A 240 30.80 -6.89 2.16
N GLN A 241 30.96 -5.65 1.65
CA GLN A 241 31.43 -5.34 0.30
C GLN A 241 30.63 -6.04 -0.82
N VAL A 242 29.33 -6.28 -0.57
CA VAL A 242 28.42 -6.82 -1.59
C VAL A 242 28.24 -5.78 -2.70
N PRO A 243 28.47 -6.13 -3.97
CA PRO A 243 28.26 -5.20 -5.08
C PRO A 243 26.76 -4.78 -5.13
N LEU A 244 26.52 -3.61 -5.71
CA LEU A 244 25.16 -3.05 -5.78
C LEU A 244 24.49 -2.82 -4.41
N ALA A 245 25.25 -2.68 -3.30
CA ALA A 245 24.68 -2.44 -1.97
C ALA A 245 23.66 -1.29 -1.95
N LEU A 246 23.98 -0.17 -2.61
CA LEU A 246 23.09 0.99 -2.68
C LEU A 246 21.83 0.75 -3.54
N PRO A 247 21.91 0.23 -4.77
CA PRO A 247 20.72 -0.22 -5.51
C PRO A 247 19.86 -1.21 -4.75
N LEU A 248 20.47 -2.20 -4.09
CA LEU A 248 19.74 -3.19 -3.29
C LEU A 248 19.02 -2.54 -2.11
N ALA A 249 19.67 -1.60 -1.40
CA ALA A 249 19.02 -0.83 -0.33
C ALA A 249 17.80 -0.04 -0.85
N VAL A 250 17.89 0.56 -2.03
CA VAL A 250 16.75 1.26 -2.64
C VAL A 250 15.64 0.28 -3.05
N ILE A 251 15.98 -0.91 -3.55
CA ILE A 251 15.00 -1.96 -3.82
C ILE A 251 14.31 -2.38 -2.53
N VAL A 252 15.04 -2.56 -1.42
CA VAL A 252 14.47 -2.82 -0.08
C VAL A 252 13.47 -1.72 0.27
N PHE A 253 13.85 -0.45 0.13
CA PHE A 253 12.97 0.69 0.41
C PHE A 253 11.69 0.65 -0.41
N LEU A 254 11.78 0.44 -1.72
CA LEU A 254 10.63 0.45 -2.62
C LEU A 254 9.71 -0.75 -2.39
N THR A 255 10.27 -1.93 -2.19
CA THR A 255 9.50 -3.15 -1.98
C THR A 255 8.83 -3.21 -0.60
N ALA A 256 9.37 -2.54 0.40
CA ALA A 256 8.80 -2.45 1.75
C ALA A 256 7.38 -1.84 1.78
N PHE A 257 6.98 -1.12 0.72
CA PHE A 257 5.58 -0.67 0.57
C PHE A 257 4.60 -1.79 0.23
N ILE A 258 5.08 -2.99 -0.12
CA ILE A 258 4.26 -4.20 -0.32
C ILE A 258 4.36 -5.05 0.95
N PRO A 259 3.35 -5.00 1.85
CA PRO A 259 3.43 -5.71 3.13
C PRO A 259 3.65 -7.22 2.94
N LEU A 260 4.41 -7.84 3.82
CA LEU A 260 4.74 -9.28 3.86
C LEU A 260 5.62 -9.78 2.70
N ILE A 261 5.49 -9.21 1.51
CA ILE A 261 6.16 -9.67 0.29
C ILE A 261 7.47 -8.90 0.08
N GLY A 262 7.45 -7.60 0.36
CA GLY A 262 8.55 -6.69 0.02
C GLY A 262 9.88 -7.07 0.64
N ALA A 263 9.91 -7.26 1.95
CA ALA A 263 11.13 -7.65 2.68
C ALA A 263 11.67 -9.02 2.24
N THR A 264 10.76 -9.97 1.94
CA THR A 264 11.13 -11.31 1.47
C THR A 264 11.80 -11.25 0.10
N ILE A 265 11.20 -10.55 -0.87
CA ILE A 265 11.76 -10.41 -2.22
C ILE A 265 13.10 -9.69 -2.18
N ALA A 266 13.17 -8.56 -1.47
CA ALA A 266 14.40 -7.80 -1.34
C ALA A 266 15.52 -8.58 -0.64
N GLY A 267 15.18 -9.31 0.43
CA GLY A 267 16.10 -10.18 1.16
C GLY A 267 16.65 -11.32 0.29
N ILE A 268 15.78 -11.99 -0.47
CA ILE A 268 16.20 -13.04 -1.42
C ILE A 268 17.13 -12.44 -2.48
N LEU A 269 16.77 -11.28 -3.06
CA LEU A 269 17.60 -10.64 -4.07
C LEU A 269 18.97 -10.23 -3.52
N ALA A 270 19.01 -9.66 -2.34
CA ALA A 270 20.28 -9.28 -1.68
C ALA A 270 21.15 -10.51 -1.37
N ALA A 271 20.53 -11.60 -0.88
CA ALA A 271 21.23 -12.85 -0.59
C ALA A 271 21.77 -13.51 -1.88
N LEU A 272 21.01 -13.50 -2.97
CA LEU A 272 21.44 -14.03 -4.26
C LEU A 272 22.63 -13.23 -4.83
N VAL A 273 22.59 -11.91 -4.77
CA VAL A 273 23.72 -11.06 -5.21
C VAL A 273 24.96 -11.32 -4.35
N ALA A 274 24.79 -11.43 -3.02
CA ALA A 274 25.89 -11.76 -2.12
C ALA A 274 26.45 -13.17 -2.37
N LEU A 275 25.60 -14.16 -2.63
CA LEU A 275 26.00 -15.53 -2.95
C LEU A 275 26.89 -15.58 -4.18
N VAL A 276 26.46 -14.89 -5.22
CA VAL A 276 27.10 -14.88 -6.52
C VAL A 276 28.43 -14.08 -6.49
N ALA A 277 28.45 -12.97 -5.75
CA ALA A 277 29.60 -12.06 -5.77
C ALA A 277 30.65 -12.31 -4.67
N ASN A 278 30.23 -12.85 -3.53
CA ASN A 278 31.05 -12.95 -2.31
C ASN A 278 31.04 -14.36 -1.69
N GLY A 279 30.33 -15.32 -2.33
CA GLY A 279 30.27 -16.72 -1.88
C GLY A 279 29.23 -17.01 -0.78
N PRO A 280 29.10 -18.30 -0.41
CA PRO A 280 27.99 -18.78 0.45
C PRO A 280 28.03 -18.26 1.87
N LEU A 281 29.22 -18.02 2.43
CA LEU A 281 29.36 -17.52 3.80
C LEU A 281 28.80 -16.10 3.91
N VAL A 282 29.14 -15.21 2.96
CA VAL A 282 28.64 -13.83 2.94
C VAL A 282 27.13 -13.82 2.70
N ALA A 283 26.62 -14.67 1.80
CA ALA A 283 25.18 -14.80 1.58
C ALA A 283 24.43 -15.21 2.86
N LEU A 284 24.98 -16.15 3.63
CA LEU A 284 24.40 -16.58 4.91
C LEU A 284 24.36 -15.42 5.92
N ILE A 285 25.44 -14.62 5.99
CA ILE A 285 25.48 -13.43 6.85
C ILE A 285 24.44 -12.40 6.40
N VAL A 286 24.27 -12.18 5.09
CA VAL A 286 23.21 -11.28 4.55
C VAL A 286 21.82 -11.76 4.94
N VAL A 287 21.54 -13.06 4.82
CA VAL A 287 20.27 -13.65 5.28
C VAL A 287 20.07 -13.39 6.77
N ALA A 288 21.10 -13.61 7.59
CA ALA A 288 21.02 -13.34 9.03
C ALA A 288 20.75 -11.85 9.32
N ILE A 289 21.40 -10.92 8.62
CA ILE A 289 21.13 -9.47 8.73
C ILE A 289 19.67 -9.18 8.40
N VAL A 290 19.16 -9.69 7.29
CA VAL A 290 17.75 -9.48 6.86
C VAL A 290 16.79 -10.01 7.91
N ILE A 291 17.03 -11.20 8.46
CA ILE A 291 16.17 -11.78 9.52
C ILE A 291 16.20 -10.90 10.77
N VAL A 292 17.39 -10.46 11.21
CA VAL A 292 17.53 -9.58 12.40
C VAL A 292 16.80 -8.25 12.18
N VAL A 293 16.98 -7.62 11.01
CA VAL A 293 16.31 -6.36 10.68
C VAL A 293 14.79 -6.55 10.69
N ASN A 294 14.26 -7.61 10.04
CA ASN A 294 12.84 -7.90 10.04
C ASN A 294 12.29 -8.18 11.46
N GLN A 295 13.09 -8.81 12.34
CA GLN A 295 12.70 -9.03 13.73
C GLN A 295 12.60 -7.70 14.49
N ILE A 296 13.61 -6.81 14.32
CA ILE A 296 13.59 -5.48 14.92
C ILE A 296 12.41 -4.66 14.38
N GLU A 297 12.14 -4.74 13.08
CA GLU A 297 10.95 -4.12 12.47
C GLU A 297 9.67 -4.59 13.15
N GLY A 298 9.46 -5.91 13.24
CA GLY A 298 8.24 -6.51 13.78
C GLY A 298 8.03 -6.20 15.26
N ASP A 299 9.07 -6.36 16.08
CA ASP A 299 8.96 -6.30 17.54
C ASP A 299 9.07 -4.87 18.08
N LEU A 300 9.84 -3.98 17.42
CA LEU A 300 10.11 -2.65 17.92
C LEU A 300 9.49 -1.53 17.07
N LEU A 301 9.75 -1.52 15.75
CA LEU A 301 9.30 -0.41 14.89
C LEU A 301 7.80 -0.43 14.65
N ASN A 302 7.25 -1.58 14.30
CA ASN A 302 5.82 -1.67 14.00
C ASN A 302 4.93 -1.20 15.16
N PRO A 303 5.14 -1.61 16.45
CA PRO A 303 4.38 -1.09 17.56
C PRO A 303 4.54 0.42 17.79
N VAL A 304 5.73 0.97 17.57
CA VAL A 304 6.03 2.39 17.82
C VAL A 304 5.51 3.27 16.69
N VAL A 305 5.81 2.91 15.45
CA VAL A 305 5.49 3.73 14.26
C VAL A 305 4.03 3.63 13.89
N MET A 306 3.43 2.43 14.03
CA MET A 306 2.04 2.15 13.69
C MET A 306 1.08 2.22 14.89
N ALA A 307 1.51 2.74 16.04
CA ALA A 307 0.68 2.83 17.26
C ALA A 307 -0.65 3.57 17.05
N GLY A 308 -0.68 4.56 16.15
CA GLY A 308 -1.88 5.29 15.73
C GLY A 308 -2.62 4.68 14.54
N ALA A 309 -2.01 3.74 13.84
CA ALA A 309 -2.62 3.05 12.72
C ALA A 309 -3.54 1.94 13.24
N LEU A 310 -4.53 1.60 12.43
CA LEU A 310 -5.53 0.61 12.78
C LEU A 310 -4.90 -0.77 12.95
N LYS A 311 -5.17 -1.40 14.10
CA LYS A 311 -4.77 -2.78 14.36
C LYS A 311 -5.66 -3.70 13.50
N LEU A 312 -5.23 -3.96 12.28
CA LEU A 312 -5.86 -4.95 11.40
C LEU A 312 -5.33 -6.34 11.75
N HIS A 313 -6.20 -7.34 11.71
CA HIS A 313 -5.78 -8.72 11.89
C HIS A 313 -4.92 -9.16 10.67
N PRO A 314 -3.81 -9.91 10.85
CA PRO A 314 -2.96 -10.34 9.74
C PRO A 314 -3.71 -11.06 8.62
N LEU A 315 -4.73 -11.86 8.96
CA LEU A 315 -5.59 -12.51 7.98
C LEU A 315 -6.30 -11.49 7.04
N VAL A 316 -6.76 -10.36 7.59
CA VAL A 316 -7.42 -9.31 6.80
C VAL A 316 -6.42 -8.68 5.82
N ILE A 317 -5.19 -8.47 6.26
CA ILE A 317 -4.11 -7.96 5.41
C ILE A 317 -3.83 -8.94 4.27
N LEU A 318 -3.69 -10.24 4.58
CA LEU A 318 -3.41 -11.28 3.59
C LEU A 318 -4.54 -11.39 2.55
N VAL A 319 -5.80 -11.42 2.99
CA VAL A 319 -6.96 -11.43 2.09
C VAL A 319 -7.01 -10.16 1.24
N ALA A 320 -6.77 -8.99 1.85
CA ALA A 320 -6.75 -7.73 1.13
C ALA A 320 -5.66 -7.70 0.06
N LEU A 321 -4.44 -8.16 0.37
CA LEU A 321 -3.34 -8.28 -0.59
C LEU A 321 -3.70 -9.21 -1.74
N THR A 322 -4.26 -10.38 -1.45
CA THR A 322 -4.67 -11.35 -2.49
C THR A 322 -5.72 -10.74 -3.42
N VAL A 323 -6.78 -10.15 -2.85
CA VAL A 323 -7.84 -9.50 -3.63
C VAL A 323 -7.28 -8.31 -4.41
N GLY A 324 -6.45 -7.47 -3.78
CA GLY A 324 -5.83 -6.33 -4.45
C GLY A 324 -4.94 -6.75 -5.63
N THR A 325 -4.15 -7.81 -5.45
CA THR A 325 -3.30 -8.36 -6.52
C THR A 325 -4.14 -8.88 -7.69
N ILE A 326 -5.24 -9.57 -7.41
CA ILE A 326 -6.16 -10.10 -8.47
C ILE A 326 -6.81 -8.94 -9.24
N LEU A 327 -7.22 -7.87 -8.56
CA LEU A 327 -7.97 -6.76 -9.15
C LEU A 327 -7.08 -5.74 -9.88
N GLY A 328 -5.87 -5.51 -9.43
CA GLY A 328 -5.02 -4.43 -9.93
C GLY A 328 -3.52 -4.75 -9.99
N GLY A 329 -3.15 -6.05 -9.97
CA GLY A 329 -1.75 -6.48 -10.02
C GLY A 329 -0.94 -5.92 -8.85
N ILE A 330 0.31 -5.55 -9.11
CA ILE A 330 1.23 -4.98 -8.10
C ILE A 330 0.66 -3.69 -7.50
N ALA A 331 0.09 -2.80 -8.32
CA ALA A 331 -0.52 -1.57 -7.84
C ALA A 331 -1.69 -1.85 -6.89
N GLY A 332 -2.54 -2.82 -7.22
CA GLY A 332 -3.62 -3.28 -6.35
C GLY A 332 -3.13 -3.85 -5.02
N ALA A 333 -2.03 -4.60 -5.02
CA ALA A 333 -1.41 -5.10 -3.79
C ALA A 333 -0.94 -3.95 -2.87
N VAL A 334 -0.21 -2.97 -3.42
CA VAL A 334 0.26 -1.79 -2.66
C VAL A 334 -0.89 -0.99 -2.07
N LEU A 335 -1.98 -0.83 -2.83
CA LEU A 335 -3.15 -0.05 -2.41
C LEU A 335 -4.06 -0.81 -1.44
N ALA A 336 -4.01 -2.15 -1.39
CA ALA A 336 -4.95 -2.98 -0.65
C ALA A 336 -4.99 -2.65 0.86
N VAL A 337 -3.84 -2.60 1.51
CA VAL A 337 -3.78 -2.38 2.95
C VAL A 337 -4.24 -0.98 3.37
N PRO A 338 -3.77 0.13 2.75
CA PRO A 338 -4.27 1.46 3.08
C PRO A 338 -5.78 1.61 2.83
N LEU A 339 -6.32 0.99 1.77
CA LEU A 339 -7.76 1.05 1.50
C LEU A 339 -8.59 0.31 2.55
N VAL A 340 -8.15 -0.88 2.98
CA VAL A 340 -8.81 -1.61 4.07
C VAL A 340 -8.69 -0.86 5.39
N ALA A 341 -7.55 -0.22 5.66
CA ALA A 341 -7.37 0.61 6.84
C ALA A 341 -8.36 1.79 6.88
N VAL A 342 -8.55 2.46 5.75
CA VAL A 342 -9.57 3.52 5.61
C VAL A 342 -10.98 2.96 5.77
N GLY A 343 -11.31 1.86 5.09
CA GLY A 343 -12.62 1.22 5.20
C GLY A 343 -12.96 0.87 6.66
N TRP A 344 -11.99 0.33 7.40
CA TRP A 344 -12.15 0.05 8.83
C TRP A 344 -12.35 1.32 9.67
N ALA A 345 -11.60 2.39 9.35
CA ALA A 345 -11.77 3.68 10.02
C ALA A 345 -13.14 4.30 9.75
N MET A 346 -13.62 4.22 8.52
CA MET A 346 -14.96 4.67 8.14
C MET A 346 -16.05 3.94 8.91
N ILE A 347 -15.97 2.61 9.04
CA ILE A 347 -16.92 1.81 9.82
C ILE A 347 -16.93 2.28 11.28
N LYS A 348 -15.77 2.50 11.89
CA LYS A 348 -15.68 2.96 13.29
C LYS A 348 -16.27 4.35 13.50
N VAL A 349 -16.17 5.23 12.51
CA VAL A 349 -16.67 6.61 12.60
C VAL A 349 -18.17 6.67 12.28
N TRP A 350 -18.66 5.73 11.47
CA TRP A 350 -20.08 5.66 11.10
C TRP A 350 -21.03 5.49 12.28
N ASP A 351 -20.65 4.63 13.24
CA ASP A 351 -21.49 4.28 14.40
C ASP A 351 -21.23 5.16 15.65
N ARG A 352 -20.34 6.16 15.57
CA ARG A 352 -20.11 7.03 16.72
C ARG A 352 -21.29 7.99 16.89
N PRO A 353 -22.06 7.91 18.02
CA PRO A 353 -23.06 8.91 18.33
C PRO A 353 -22.34 10.26 18.49
N ASP A 354 -23.01 11.30 17.99
CA ASP A 354 -22.48 12.67 18.01
C ASP A 354 -22.17 13.13 19.43
N GLN A 355 -20.87 13.21 19.76
CA GLN A 355 -20.42 13.69 21.08
C GLN A 355 -20.81 15.16 21.31
N SER A 356 -21.13 15.91 20.25
CA SER A 356 -21.57 17.29 20.34
C SER A 356 -22.96 17.41 21.01
N ILE A 357 -23.86 16.48 20.71
CA ILE A 357 -25.21 16.42 21.32
C ILE A 357 -25.07 16.07 22.83
N THR A 358 -24.19 15.11 23.15
CA THR A 358 -23.97 14.66 24.52
C THR A 358 -23.26 15.74 25.35
N GLN A 359 -22.36 16.52 24.78
CA GLN A 359 -21.74 17.67 25.46
C GLN A 359 -22.71 18.83 25.60
N ARG A 360 -23.51 19.18 24.60
CA ARG A 360 -24.56 20.18 24.67
C ARG A 360 -25.61 19.82 25.74
N ALA A 361 -26.03 18.54 25.75
CA ALA A 361 -26.97 18.06 26.79
C ALA A 361 -26.37 18.12 28.20
N LYS A 362 -25.10 17.74 28.38
CA LYS A 362 -24.41 17.89 29.68
C LYS A 362 -24.21 19.35 30.09
N PHE A 363 -23.98 20.26 29.14
CA PHE A 363 -23.83 21.69 29.44
C PHE A 363 -25.18 22.33 29.79
N SER A 364 -26.27 21.94 29.13
CA SER A 364 -27.62 22.43 29.43
C SER A 364 -28.15 21.94 30.79
N ILE A 365 -27.80 20.71 31.20
CA ILE A 365 -28.17 20.15 32.51
C ILE A 365 -27.39 20.85 33.64
N ARG A 366 -26.14 21.26 33.39
CA ARG A 366 -25.30 21.97 34.42
C ARG A 366 -25.69 23.42 34.65
N HIS A 367 -26.46 24.03 33.74
CA HIS A 367 -26.90 25.42 33.82
C HIS A 367 -28.41 25.56 34.08
N ARG A 368 -29.09 24.50 34.57
CA ARG A 368 -30.45 24.69 35.07
C ARG A 368 -30.39 25.51 36.37
N PRO A 369 -31.06 26.71 36.43
CA PRO A 369 -31.15 27.46 37.68
C PRO A 369 -31.80 26.59 38.75
N GLN A 370 -31.19 26.51 39.91
CA GLN A 370 -31.84 25.85 41.04
C GLN A 370 -33.16 26.58 41.37
N PRO A 371 -34.27 25.85 41.61
CA PRO A 371 -35.49 26.48 42.05
C PRO A 371 -35.23 27.22 43.39
N ALA A 372 -35.66 28.47 43.44
CA ALA A 372 -35.57 29.28 44.64
C ALA A 372 -36.21 28.53 45.82
N LYS A 373 -35.51 28.42 46.95
CA LYS A 373 -36.07 27.87 48.18
C LYS A 373 -37.28 28.77 48.64
N PRO A 374 -38.44 28.17 48.93
CA PRO A 374 -39.52 28.95 49.53
C PRO A 374 -39.08 29.48 50.89
N ALA A 375 -39.49 30.76 51.20
CA ALA A 375 -39.24 31.48 52.42
C ALA A 375 -40.05 30.89 53.60
#